data_a47f3206bf6620dc08239314008923df
#
_entry.id   a47f3206bf6620dc08239314008923df
#
_cell.length_a   1.000
_cell.length_b   1.000
_cell.length_c   1.000
_cell.angle_alpha   90.00
_cell.angle_beta   90.00
_cell.angle_gamma   90.00
#
_symmetry.space_group_name_H-M   'P 1'
#
loop_
_entity.id
_entity.type
_entity.pdbx_description
1 polymer ?
#
loop_
_entity_poly.entity_id
_entity_poly.type
_entity_poly.pdbx_seq_one_letter_code
_entity_poly.pdbx_strand_id
1 'polypeptide(L)'
;MKLATKSLTVYNSSGEYGIGILTNGDTIQEIRETPSGILFAYIVGLIKSKDAVALVNTEEWVKAANQKQAFSGFIAEQIGALYVSGAKGQKMTSMMIRKMEKSEANYRRAIQHYNEHVKTGKQTNAYDCSGLIVKFLMDHSLISCDRNANGLYHMECSDLCKKDLMAGDLVFKKSLVKNQMYHVGVYMGDGSVIHAKNRNEGVVRELFSSAGWNRFGRLKCWEGANKSAVYCRPIIKTGKLFVMGDDVRLVQTALEMKGYYLGAIDGIYGTKTQKAVVSFQEHTGLTADGIIGPQTWAALV
;
A
#
# COMPACT_ATOMS: atom_id res chain seq x y z
N MET A 1 36.00 -3.45 -9.87
CA MET A 1 35.22 -2.24 -10.15
C MET A 1 35.13 -2.09 -11.67
N LYS A 2 33.92 -2.08 -12.24
CA LYS A 2 33.71 -1.91 -13.67
C LYS A 2 32.96 -0.60 -13.89
N LEU A 3 33.42 0.20 -14.86
CA LEU A 3 32.76 1.45 -15.25
C LEU A 3 31.76 1.16 -16.37
N ALA A 4 30.59 1.75 -16.28
CA ALA A 4 29.64 1.76 -17.37
C ALA A 4 30.21 2.61 -18.53
N THR A 5 30.37 2.02 -19.69
CA THR A 5 30.93 2.70 -20.89
C THR A 5 29.84 3.26 -21.81
N LYS A 6 28.58 3.02 -21.48
CA LYS A 6 27.38 3.53 -22.17
C LYS A 6 26.20 3.53 -21.21
N SER A 7 25.19 4.32 -21.50
CA SER A 7 23.95 4.32 -20.72
C SER A 7 23.24 2.97 -20.82
N LEU A 8 22.90 2.39 -19.70
CA LEU A 8 22.19 1.11 -19.58
C LEU A 8 20.93 1.31 -18.76
N THR A 9 19.80 0.85 -19.25
CA THR A 9 18.57 0.83 -18.48
C THR A 9 18.63 -0.31 -17.46
N VAL A 10 18.41 0.01 -16.20
CA VAL A 10 18.36 -0.96 -15.10
C VAL A 10 16.91 -1.38 -14.91
N TYR A 11 16.65 -2.67 -14.96
CA TYR A 11 15.32 -3.25 -14.77
C TYR A 11 15.15 -3.79 -13.34
N ASN A 12 13.92 -3.94 -12.91
CA ASN A 12 13.62 -4.66 -11.69
C ASN A 12 13.96 -6.16 -11.84
N SER A 13 13.89 -6.91 -10.74
CA SER A 13 14.22 -8.34 -10.73
C SER A 13 13.33 -9.21 -11.64
N SER A 14 12.17 -8.72 -12.09
CA SER A 14 11.28 -9.39 -13.06
C SER A 14 11.62 -9.03 -14.52
N GLY A 15 12.46 -8.02 -14.75
CA GLY A 15 12.80 -7.56 -16.10
C GLY A 15 11.72 -6.73 -16.80
N GLU A 16 10.63 -6.39 -16.09
CA GLU A 16 9.45 -5.76 -16.70
C GLU A 16 9.47 -4.23 -16.68
N TYR A 17 10.23 -3.61 -15.77
CA TYR A 17 10.25 -2.14 -15.64
C TYR A 17 11.68 -1.62 -15.45
N GLY A 18 12.01 -0.56 -16.18
CA GLY A 18 13.22 0.20 -15.94
C GLY A 18 13.16 0.93 -14.61
N ILE A 19 14.08 0.65 -13.69
CA ILE A 19 14.18 1.28 -12.37
C ILE A 19 15.20 2.41 -12.33
N GLY A 20 15.96 2.59 -13.41
CA GLY A 20 16.94 3.64 -13.53
C GLY A 20 17.76 3.52 -14.82
N ILE A 21 18.60 4.49 -15.04
CA ILE A 21 19.57 4.51 -16.14
C ILE A 21 20.96 4.69 -15.54
N LEU A 22 21.87 3.75 -15.81
CA LEU A 22 23.29 3.93 -15.56
C LEU A 22 23.87 4.81 -16.65
N THR A 23 24.55 5.87 -16.27
CA THR A 23 25.22 6.77 -17.20
C THR A 23 26.70 6.46 -17.28
N ASN A 24 27.34 6.99 -18.32
CA ASN A 24 28.77 6.82 -18.49
C ASN A 24 29.54 7.44 -17.28
N GLY A 25 30.31 6.61 -16.61
CA GLY A 25 31.05 6.99 -15.41
C GLY A 25 30.49 6.45 -14.09
N ASP A 26 29.31 5.84 -14.09
CA ASP A 26 28.78 5.18 -12.89
C ASP A 26 29.58 3.91 -12.58
N THR A 27 29.85 3.71 -11.31
CA THR A 27 30.68 2.60 -10.83
C THR A 27 29.82 1.42 -10.43
N ILE A 28 30.05 0.26 -11.03
CA ILE A 28 29.40 -1.00 -10.67
C ILE A 28 30.35 -1.81 -9.79
N GLN A 29 29.92 -2.14 -8.56
CA GLN A 29 30.77 -2.86 -7.62
C GLN A 29 30.73 -4.37 -7.84
N GLU A 30 29.59 -4.93 -8.14
CA GLU A 30 29.42 -6.36 -8.40
C GLU A 30 28.32 -6.63 -9.41
N ILE A 31 28.55 -7.62 -10.30
CA ILE A 31 27.53 -8.16 -11.18
C ILE A 31 27.41 -9.64 -10.86
N ARG A 32 26.23 -10.08 -10.49
CA ARG A 32 25.90 -11.50 -10.29
C ARG A 32 24.92 -11.98 -11.34
N GLU A 33 25.20 -13.13 -11.91
CA GLU A 33 24.29 -13.83 -12.81
C GLU A 33 23.45 -14.82 -12.02
N THR A 34 22.15 -14.82 -12.22
CA THR A 34 21.26 -15.82 -11.62
C THR A 34 21.16 -17.05 -12.52
N PRO A 35 20.68 -18.20 -11.99
CA PRO A 35 20.43 -19.39 -12.81
C PRO A 35 19.45 -19.16 -13.97
N SER A 36 18.65 -18.10 -13.92
CA SER A 36 17.73 -17.67 -15.00
C SER A 36 18.37 -16.72 -16.01
N GLY A 37 19.69 -16.44 -15.90
CA GLY A 37 20.41 -15.53 -16.82
C GLY A 37 20.18 -14.04 -16.56
N ILE A 38 19.60 -13.66 -15.42
CA ILE A 38 19.39 -12.26 -15.06
C ILE A 38 20.62 -11.74 -14.34
N LEU A 39 21.19 -10.65 -14.86
CA LEU A 39 22.33 -9.96 -14.26
C LEU A 39 21.86 -8.95 -13.22
N PHE A 40 22.31 -9.07 -11.97
CA PHE A 40 22.16 -8.06 -10.94
C PHE A 40 23.44 -7.24 -10.82
N ALA A 41 23.30 -5.92 -10.92
CA ALA A 41 24.39 -4.99 -10.70
C ALA A 41 24.19 -4.25 -9.38
N TYR A 42 25.18 -4.33 -8.48
CA TYR A 42 25.24 -3.48 -7.30
C TYR A 42 25.96 -2.20 -7.68
N ILE A 43 25.26 -1.08 -7.54
CA ILE A 43 25.81 0.23 -7.88
C ILE A 43 26.25 0.90 -6.61
N VAL A 44 27.53 1.22 -6.50
CA VAL A 44 28.08 2.18 -5.54
C VAL A 44 28.68 3.31 -6.36
N GLY A 45 27.91 4.33 -6.61
CA GLY A 45 28.33 5.45 -7.43
C GLY A 45 28.09 6.79 -6.74
N LEU A 46 29.02 7.73 -6.93
CA LEU A 46 28.81 9.14 -6.65
C LEU A 46 27.89 9.69 -7.76
N ILE A 47 26.63 9.92 -7.45
CA ILE A 47 25.76 10.66 -8.35
C ILE A 47 26.09 12.15 -8.20
N LYS A 48 26.84 12.69 -9.14
CA LYS A 48 27.03 14.14 -9.29
C LYS A 48 25.87 14.71 -10.10
N SER A 49 24.70 14.84 -9.54
CA SER A 49 23.67 15.68 -10.10
C SER A 49 22.85 16.35 -8.99
N LYS A 50 22.24 17.48 -9.32
CA LYS A 50 21.42 18.28 -8.40
C LYS A 50 20.17 17.52 -7.86
N ASP A 51 19.89 16.35 -8.41
CA ASP A 51 18.80 15.46 -8.05
C ASP A 51 19.37 14.22 -7.35
N ALA A 52 20.10 14.42 -6.27
CA ALA A 52 20.68 13.35 -5.48
C ALA A 52 19.59 12.38 -5.01
N VAL A 53 19.47 11.26 -5.70
CA VAL A 53 18.76 10.09 -5.19
C VAL A 53 19.58 9.60 -3.99
N ALA A 54 18.96 9.54 -2.82
CA ALA A 54 19.63 9.07 -1.61
C ALA A 54 20.26 7.70 -1.88
N LEU A 55 21.54 7.55 -1.52
CA LEU A 55 22.24 6.27 -1.57
C LEU A 55 21.45 5.23 -0.78
N VAL A 56 20.84 4.29 -1.46
CA VAL A 56 20.14 3.19 -0.83
C VAL A 56 21.19 2.21 -0.33
N ASN A 57 21.16 1.88 0.95
CA ASN A 57 21.94 0.76 1.45
C ASN A 57 21.47 -0.51 0.72
N THR A 58 22.33 -1.07 -0.13
CA THR A 58 22.02 -2.21 -1.01
C THR A 58 21.60 -3.43 -0.21
N GLU A 59 22.15 -3.64 0.99
CA GLU A 59 21.78 -4.76 1.86
C GLU A 59 20.34 -4.61 2.39
N GLU A 60 19.94 -3.42 2.79
CA GLU A 60 18.57 -3.14 3.22
C GLU A 60 17.56 -3.32 2.09
N TRP A 61 17.92 -2.91 0.88
CA TRP A 61 17.07 -3.07 -0.31
C TRP A 61 16.87 -4.54 -0.69
N VAL A 62 17.94 -5.33 -0.72
CA VAL A 62 17.87 -6.77 -0.98
C VAL A 62 17.06 -7.48 0.11
N LYS A 63 17.27 -7.10 1.37
CA LYS A 63 16.48 -7.62 2.50
C LYS A 63 15.00 -7.30 2.36
N ALA A 64 14.65 -6.06 2.04
CA ALA A 64 13.26 -5.64 1.85
C ALA A 64 12.60 -6.33 0.64
N ALA A 65 13.32 -6.49 -0.48
CA ALA A 65 12.84 -7.20 -1.65
C ALA A 65 12.59 -8.69 -1.35
N ASN A 66 13.52 -9.35 -0.67
CA ASN A 66 13.36 -10.75 -0.25
C ASN A 66 12.19 -10.93 0.73
N GLN A 67 12.01 -10.00 1.68
CA GLN A 67 10.88 -10.02 2.60
C GLN A 67 9.55 -9.79 1.88
N LYS A 68 9.50 -8.89 0.90
CA LYS A 68 8.31 -8.63 0.08
C LYS A 68 7.93 -9.85 -0.76
N GLN A 69 8.91 -10.56 -1.32
CA GLN A 69 8.68 -11.81 -2.03
C GLN A 69 8.17 -12.91 -1.08
N ALA A 70 8.78 -13.08 0.09
CA ALA A 70 8.34 -14.02 1.11
C ALA A 70 6.91 -13.69 1.59
N PHE A 71 6.58 -12.41 1.75
CA PHE A 71 5.23 -11.96 2.07
C PHE A 71 4.21 -12.38 1.00
N SER A 72 4.50 -12.12 -0.26
CA SER A 72 3.61 -12.51 -1.37
C SER A 72 3.42 -14.03 -1.43
N GLY A 73 4.48 -14.80 -1.20
CA GLY A 73 4.45 -16.26 -1.10
C GLY A 73 3.56 -16.73 0.05
N PHE A 74 3.79 -16.20 1.26
CA PHE A 74 2.95 -16.49 2.43
C PHE A 74 1.47 -16.23 2.16
N ILE A 75 1.13 -15.07 1.57
CA ILE A 75 -0.25 -14.71 1.25
C ILE A 75 -0.89 -15.71 0.28
N ALA A 76 -0.14 -16.14 -0.74
CA ALA A 76 -0.61 -17.12 -1.73
C ALA A 76 -0.88 -18.51 -1.12
N GLU A 77 -0.09 -18.93 -0.16
CA GLU A 77 -0.26 -20.20 0.56
C GLU A 77 -1.54 -20.24 1.41
N GLN A 78 -2.08 -19.07 1.78
CA GLN A 78 -3.30 -19.02 2.60
C GLN A 78 -4.60 -19.11 1.80
N ILE A 79 -4.54 -19.20 0.48
CA ILE A 79 -5.75 -19.37 -0.36
C ILE A 79 -6.50 -20.62 0.10
N GLY A 80 -7.83 -20.48 0.27
CA GLY A 80 -8.71 -21.52 0.79
C GLY A 80 -8.75 -21.61 2.32
N ALA A 81 -8.05 -20.76 3.07
CA ALA A 81 -8.25 -20.63 4.51
C ALA A 81 -9.61 -19.98 4.84
N LEU A 82 -10.11 -20.24 6.03
CA LEU A 82 -11.40 -19.73 6.50
C LEU A 82 -11.35 -18.22 6.77
N TYR A 83 -12.52 -17.57 6.73
CA TYR A 83 -12.69 -16.23 7.28
C TYR A 83 -13.39 -16.30 8.64
N VAL A 84 -12.73 -15.75 9.67
CA VAL A 84 -13.34 -15.54 11.00
C VAL A 84 -12.88 -14.16 11.50
N SER A 85 -13.80 -13.35 12.01
CA SER A 85 -13.48 -12.01 12.54
C SER A 85 -12.39 -12.04 13.60
N GLY A 86 -11.35 -11.23 13.44
CA GLY A 86 -10.21 -11.15 14.37
C GLY A 86 -9.24 -12.32 14.31
N ALA A 87 -9.43 -13.27 13.40
CA ALA A 87 -8.52 -14.40 13.23
C ALA A 87 -7.22 -13.99 12.51
N LYS A 88 -6.10 -14.61 12.91
CA LYS A 88 -4.74 -14.34 12.44
C LYS A 88 -3.96 -15.65 12.22
N GLY A 89 -4.55 -16.58 11.48
CA GLY A 89 -3.89 -17.82 11.07
C GLY A 89 -3.98 -18.99 12.05
N GLN A 90 -4.66 -18.83 13.18
CA GLN A 90 -4.85 -19.92 14.11
C GLN A 90 -5.81 -20.98 13.54
N LYS A 91 -5.54 -22.22 13.87
CA LYS A 91 -6.42 -23.36 13.58
C LYS A 91 -7.71 -23.21 14.40
N MET A 92 -8.86 -23.18 13.71
CA MET A 92 -10.16 -22.96 14.34
C MET A 92 -10.76 -24.24 14.93
N THR A 93 -11.54 -24.03 15.97
CA THR A 93 -12.54 -24.98 16.49
C THR A 93 -13.91 -24.30 16.45
N SER A 94 -14.99 -25.09 16.50
CA SER A 94 -16.36 -24.54 16.56
C SER A 94 -16.58 -23.60 17.75
N MET A 95 -15.96 -23.90 18.89
CA MET A 95 -16.03 -23.06 20.09
C MET A 95 -15.31 -21.71 19.88
N MET A 96 -14.15 -21.69 19.23
CA MET A 96 -13.43 -20.44 18.91
C MET A 96 -14.24 -19.58 17.95
N ILE A 97 -14.83 -20.16 16.91
CA ILE A 97 -15.70 -19.44 15.97
C ILE A 97 -16.88 -18.82 16.70
N ARG A 98 -17.52 -19.59 17.61
CA ARG A 98 -18.65 -19.07 18.42
C ARG A 98 -18.24 -17.88 19.28
N LYS A 99 -17.05 -17.92 19.88
CA LYS A 99 -16.52 -16.83 20.72
C LYS A 99 -16.16 -15.58 19.91
N MET A 100 -15.63 -15.76 18.70
CA MET A 100 -15.12 -14.65 17.88
C MET A 100 -16.22 -13.97 17.05
N GLU A 101 -17.21 -14.72 16.56
CA GLU A 101 -18.30 -14.17 15.77
C GLU A 101 -19.44 -13.65 16.64
N LYS A 102 -19.55 -12.32 16.71
CA LYS A 102 -20.47 -11.63 17.63
C LYS A 102 -21.94 -11.69 17.23
N SER A 103 -22.24 -11.81 15.91
CA SER A 103 -23.62 -11.91 15.45
C SER A 103 -23.96 -13.34 15.04
N GLU A 104 -25.19 -13.77 15.32
CA GLU A 104 -25.67 -15.11 14.97
C GLU A 104 -25.60 -15.39 13.46
N ALA A 105 -25.92 -14.40 12.64
CA ALA A 105 -25.84 -14.52 11.19
C ALA A 105 -24.40 -14.73 10.68
N ASN A 106 -23.43 -14.08 11.31
CA ASN A 106 -22.02 -14.26 10.98
C ASN A 106 -21.49 -15.61 11.45
N TYR A 107 -21.88 -16.01 12.68
CA TYR A 107 -21.54 -17.31 13.21
C TYR A 107 -22.04 -18.45 12.31
N ARG A 108 -23.33 -18.41 11.90
CA ARG A 108 -23.89 -19.45 11.02
C ARG A 108 -23.12 -19.61 9.73
N ARG A 109 -22.72 -18.52 9.09
CA ARG A 109 -21.93 -18.57 7.87
C ARG A 109 -20.52 -19.13 8.12
N ALA A 110 -19.85 -18.65 9.15
CA ALA A 110 -18.50 -19.11 9.49
C ALA A 110 -18.47 -20.59 9.90
N ILE A 111 -19.43 -21.03 10.72
CA ILE A 111 -19.49 -22.43 11.18
C ILE A 111 -19.89 -23.38 10.06
N GLN A 112 -20.74 -22.96 9.12
CA GLN A 112 -21.07 -23.76 7.94
C GLN A 112 -19.82 -24.02 7.09
N HIS A 113 -19.05 -22.99 6.77
CA HIS A 113 -17.83 -23.12 5.99
C HIS A 113 -16.77 -23.96 6.73
N TYR A 114 -16.63 -23.76 8.05
CA TYR A 114 -15.77 -24.57 8.89
C TYR A 114 -16.16 -26.07 8.84
N ASN A 115 -17.45 -26.39 8.97
CA ASN A 115 -17.91 -27.78 8.94
C ASN A 115 -17.66 -28.44 7.58
N GLU A 116 -17.76 -27.68 6.48
CA GLU A 116 -17.37 -28.15 5.15
C GLU A 116 -15.89 -28.48 5.08
N HIS A 117 -15.03 -27.63 5.64
CA HIS A 117 -13.58 -27.86 5.69
C HIS A 117 -13.25 -29.12 6.51
N VAL A 118 -13.87 -29.27 7.68
CA VAL A 118 -13.70 -30.46 8.51
C VAL A 118 -14.13 -31.72 7.77
N LYS A 119 -15.32 -31.68 7.14
CA LYS A 119 -15.87 -32.81 6.38
C LYS A 119 -14.98 -33.23 5.19
N THR A 120 -14.34 -32.25 4.54
CA THR A 120 -13.50 -32.47 3.34
C THR A 120 -12.03 -32.59 3.63
N GLY A 121 -11.61 -32.58 4.90
CA GLY A 121 -10.20 -32.66 5.31
C GLY A 121 -9.36 -31.43 4.93
N LYS A 122 -10.00 -30.29 4.60
CA LYS A 122 -9.29 -29.04 4.29
C LYS A 122 -8.75 -28.40 5.56
N GLN A 123 -7.77 -27.50 5.38
CA GLN A 123 -7.23 -26.71 6.50
C GLN A 123 -8.33 -25.88 7.18
N THR A 124 -8.23 -25.74 8.50
CA THR A 124 -9.17 -24.94 9.30
C THR A 124 -8.53 -23.68 9.88
N ASN A 125 -7.38 -23.27 9.36
CA ASN A 125 -6.79 -21.99 9.69
C ASN A 125 -7.71 -20.86 9.19
N ALA A 126 -7.80 -19.78 9.96
CA ALA A 126 -8.67 -18.66 9.61
C ALA A 126 -7.95 -17.32 9.71
N TYR A 127 -8.43 -16.39 8.91
CA TYR A 127 -7.99 -14.99 8.90
C TYR A 127 -9.20 -14.07 8.78
N ASP A 128 -9.11 -12.85 9.31
CA ASP A 128 -9.89 -11.75 8.77
C ASP A 128 -9.05 -10.96 7.74
N CYS A 129 -9.62 -9.90 7.15
CA CYS A 129 -8.97 -9.20 6.06
C CYS A 129 -7.61 -8.58 6.44
N SER A 130 -7.51 -8.00 7.61
CA SER A 130 -6.26 -7.44 8.15
C SER A 130 -5.37 -8.50 8.80
N GLY A 131 -5.98 -9.47 9.46
CA GLY A 131 -5.28 -10.55 10.15
C GLY A 131 -4.41 -11.39 9.23
N LEU A 132 -4.82 -11.56 7.97
CA LEU A 132 -4.02 -12.24 6.94
C LEU A 132 -2.66 -11.53 6.72
N ILE A 133 -2.65 -10.21 6.70
CA ILE A 133 -1.47 -9.38 6.47
C ILE A 133 -0.66 -9.24 7.76
N VAL A 134 -1.35 -8.88 8.85
CA VAL A 134 -0.75 -8.63 10.17
C VAL A 134 -0.02 -9.86 10.70
N LYS A 135 -0.52 -11.06 10.42
CA LYS A 135 0.15 -12.31 10.82
C LYS A 135 1.59 -12.34 10.33
N PHE A 136 1.82 -12.13 9.04
CA PHE A 136 3.18 -12.11 8.48
C PHE A 136 4.02 -10.97 9.05
N LEU A 137 3.44 -9.76 9.12
CA LEU A 137 4.17 -8.58 9.58
C LEU A 137 4.63 -8.71 11.04
N MET A 138 3.80 -9.29 11.91
CA MET A 138 4.15 -9.52 13.31
C MET A 138 5.14 -10.66 13.48
N ASP A 139 4.96 -11.76 12.79
CA ASP A 139 5.88 -12.92 12.84
C ASP A 139 7.31 -12.55 12.42
N HIS A 140 7.44 -11.57 11.51
CA HIS A 140 8.74 -11.07 11.04
C HIS A 140 9.20 -9.79 11.74
N SER A 141 8.51 -9.39 12.83
CA SER A 141 8.82 -8.18 13.61
C SER A 141 8.85 -6.88 12.76
N LEU A 142 8.04 -6.83 11.70
CA LEU A 142 7.93 -5.67 10.80
C LEU A 142 6.96 -4.61 11.35
N ILE A 143 6.05 -5.02 12.23
CA ILE A 143 5.19 -4.15 13.04
C ILE A 143 5.16 -4.66 14.48
N SER A 144 4.95 -3.74 15.43
CA SER A 144 5.00 -4.05 16.86
C SER A 144 3.64 -4.42 17.47
N CYS A 145 2.54 -4.16 16.77
CA CYS A 145 1.20 -4.43 17.28
C CYS A 145 0.19 -4.67 16.17
N ASP A 146 -0.95 -5.26 16.56
CA ASP A 146 -2.06 -5.57 15.67
C ASP A 146 -2.66 -4.31 15.04
N ARG A 147 -3.09 -4.43 13.79
CA ARG A 147 -3.72 -3.38 12.99
C ARG A 147 -4.96 -3.90 12.27
N ASN A 148 -6.05 -3.16 12.32
CA ASN A 148 -7.16 -3.34 11.39
C ASN A 148 -6.82 -2.70 10.01
N ALA A 149 -7.71 -2.84 9.02
CA ALA A 149 -7.48 -2.29 7.68
C ALA A 149 -7.21 -0.78 7.69
N ASN A 150 -7.90 -0.02 8.54
CA ASN A 150 -7.68 1.42 8.67
C ASN A 150 -6.32 1.75 9.29
N GLY A 151 -5.92 1.01 10.32
CA GLY A 151 -4.60 1.14 10.95
C GLY A 151 -3.47 0.76 10.01
N LEU A 152 -3.61 -0.32 9.22
CA LEU A 152 -2.63 -0.68 8.19
C LEU A 152 -2.43 0.47 7.19
N TYR A 153 -3.52 1.07 6.69
CA TYR A 153 -3.42 2.15 5.72
C TYR A 153 -2.72 3.39 6.30
N HIS A 154 -3.17 3.90 7.43
CA HIS A 154 -2.70 5.18 7.96
C HIS A 154 -1.35 5.10 8.68
N MET A 155 -1.06 3.98 9.33
CA MET A 155 0.14 3.86 10.16
C MET A 155 1.28 3.11 9.47
N GLU A 156 0.94 2.08 8.71
CA GLU A 156 1.94 1.15 8.16
C GLU A 156 2.20 1.35 6.66
N CYS A 157 1.35 2.11 5.94
CA CYS A 157 1.51 2.33 4.51
C CYS A 157 1.84 3.78 4.17
N SER A 158 2.52 3.94 3.04
CA SER A 158 2.56 5.17 2.25
C SER A 158 1.57 5.05 1.10
N ASP A 159 0.87 6.14 0.79
CA ASP A 159 -0.15 6.19 -0.27
C ASP A 159 0.47 5.92 -1.64
N LEU A 160 -0.27 5.20 -2.49
CA LEU A 160 0.13 4.91 -3.86
C LEU A 160 -0.94 5.33 -4.87
N CYS A 161 -0.49 5.67 -6.07
CA CYS A 161 -1.35 5.66 -7.25
C CYS A 161 -1.62 4.24 -7.74
N LYS A 162 -2.78 4.04 -8.34
CA LYS A 162 -3.14 2.77 -8.98
C LYS A 162 -2.10 2.31 -10.00
N LYS A 163 -1.51 3.24 -10.77
CA LYS A 163 -0.50 2.95 -11.81
C LYS A 163 0.84 2.47 -11.24
N ASP A 164 1.11 2.77 -9.96
CA ASP A 164 2.40 2.46 -9.31
C ASP A 164 2.32 1.19 -8.45
N LEU A 165 1.21 0.46 -8.54
CA LEU A 165 1.02 -0.80 -7.82
C LEU A 165 2.00 -1.87 -8.29
N MET A 166 2.64 -2.52 -7.35
CA MET A 166 3.54 -3.65 -7.56
C MET A 166 3.11 -4.83 -6.66
N ALA A 167 3.56 -6.04 -7.00
CA ALA A 167 3.32 -7.22 -6.18
C ALA A 167 3.68 -6.96 -4.71
N GLY A 168 2.79 -7.36 -3.80
CA GLY A 168 2.94 -7.16 -2.36
C GLY A 168 2.47 -5.80 -1.84
N ASP A 169 2.00 -4.88 -2.69
CA ASP A 169 1.34 -3.66 -2.25
C ASP A 169 -0.07 -3.96 -1.75
N LEU A 170 -0.56 -3.15 -0.82
CA LEU A 170 -1.87 -3.31 -0.24
C LEU A 170 -2.93 -2.52 -1.00
N VAL A 171 -4.09 -3.13 -1.18
CA VAL A 171 -5.26 -2.52 -1.79
C VAL A 171 -6.40 -2.49 -0.78
N PHE A 172 -7.12 -1.37 -0.73
CA PHE A 172 -8.12 -1.12 0.31
C PHE A 172 -9.46 -0.74 -0.29
N LYS A 173 -10.53 -1.04 0.47
CA LYS A 173 -11.86 -0.50 0.24
C LYS A 173 -12.15 0.53 1.33
N LYS A 174 -12.33 1.78 0.92
CA LYS A 174 -12.69 2.90 1.79
C LYS A 174 -14.18 3.15 1.73
N SER A 175 -14.82 3.22 2.89
CA SER A 175 -16.21 3.67 3.02
C SER A 175 -16.29 5.16 2.83
N LEU A 176 -17.11 5.62 1.88
CA LEU A 176 -17.36 7.04 1.65
C LEU A 176 -18.12 7.70 2.80
N VAL A 177 -18.97 6.93 3.49
CA VAL A 177 -19.80 7.44 4.60
C VAL A 177 -18.99 7.56 5.89
N LYS A 178 -18.21 6.50 6.23
CA LYS A 178 -17.43 6.46 7.49
C LYS A 178 -16.02 7.03 7.32
N ASN A 179 -15.60 7.35 6.11
CA ASN A 179 -14.25 7.81 5.77
C ASN A 179 -13.12 6.88 6.30
N GLN A 180 -13.38 5.58 6.42
CA GLN A 180 -12.47 4.59 6.99
C GLN A 180 -12.25 3.42 6.03
N MET A 181 -11.05 2.83 6.07
CA MET A 181 -10.78 1.58 5.39
C MET A 181 -11.49 0.44 6.15
N TYR A 182 -12.35 -0.29 5.44
CA TYR A 182 -13.09 -1.39 6.04
C TYR A 182 -12.66 -2.77 5.51
N HIS A 183 -11.85 -2.79 4.47
CA HIS A 183 -11.34 -4.02 3.88
C HIS A 183 -9.96 -3.81 3.26
N VAL A 184 -9.15 -4.88 3.23
CA VAL A 184 -7.80 -4.86 2.68
C VAL A 184 -7.48 -6.18 1.99
N GLY A 185 -6.66 -6.12 0.95
CA GLY A 185 -6.09 -7.25 0.25
C GLY A 185 -4.67 -6.96 -0.23
N VAL A 186 -4.01 -7.95 -0.79
CA VAL A 186 -2.65 -7.86 -1.31
C VAL A 186 -2.68 -7.99 -2.83
N TYR A 187 -2.16 -7.00 -3.52
CA TYR A 187 -1.99 -7.04 -4.98
C TYR A 187 -0.83 -7.96 -5.36
N MET A 188 -1.04 -8.87 -6.29
CA MET A 188 -0.08 -9.91 -6.62
C MET A 188 0.82 -9.58 -7.82
N GLY A 189 0.64 -8.41 -8.45
CA GLY A 189 1.45 -7.96 -9.58
C GLY A 189 0.95 -8.42 -10.95
N ASP A 190 0.09 -9.42 -11.00
CA ASP A 190 -0.45 -10.05 -12.20
C ASP A 190 -1.91 -9.66 -12.51
N GLY A 191 -2.36 -8.54 -11.96
CA GLY A 191 -3.76 -8.11 -12.08
C GLY A 191 -4.71 -8.82 -11.14
N SER A 192 -4.23 -9.58 -10.17
CA SER A 192 -5.03 -10.24 -9.15
C SER A 192 -4.77 -9.71 -7.74
N VAL A 193 -5.72 -9.96 -6.85
CA VAL A 193 -5.65 -9.64 -5.42
C VAL A 193 -5.98 -10.89 -4.62
N ILE A 194 -5.21 -11.13 -3.56
CA ILE A 194 -5.54 -12.15 -2.56
C ILE A 194 -5.99 -11.44 -1.28
N HIS A 195 -7.13 -11.86 -0.74
CA HIS A 195 -7.68 -11.30 0.49
C HIS A 195 -8.58 -12.31 1.22
N ALA A 196 -8.69 -12.16 2.53
CA ALA A 196 -9.74 -12.85 3.28
C ALA A 196 -11.07 -12.10 3.03
N LYS A 197 -11.89 -12.64 2.11
CA LYS A 197 -13.02 -11.95 1.50
C LYS A 197 -14.22 -11.86 2.41
N ASN A 198 -14.74 -12.99 2.80
CA ASN A 198 -15.90 -13.10 3.68
C ASN A 198 -16.01 -14.53 4.24
N ARG A 199 -17.02 -14.76 5.10
CA ARG A 199 -17.25 -16.01 5.83
C ARG A 199 -17.67 -17.20 4.96
N ASN A 200 -18.16 -16.94 3.76
CA ASN A 200 -18.60 -18.00 2.86
C ASN A 200 -17.47 -18.49 1.93
N GLU A 201 -16.52 -17.60 1.63
CA GLU A 201 -15.49 -17.84 0.64
C GLU A 201 -14.08 -17.96 1.25
N GLY A 202 -13.87 -17.42 2.47
CA GLY A 202 -12.56 -17.43 3.11
C GLY A 202 -11.53 -16.56 2.41
N VAL A 203 -10.29 -17.07 2.31
CA VAL A 203 -9.20 -16.42 1.59
C VAL A 203 -9.26 -16.84 0.11
N VAL A 204 -9.42 -15.86 -0.75
CA VAL A 204 -9.58 -16.05 -2.19
C VAL A 204 -8.60 -15.20 -3.00
N ARG A 205 -8.38 -15.62 -4.24
CA ARG A 205 -7.73 -14.83 -5.28
C ARG A 205 -8.78 -14.39 -6.29
N GLU A 206 -8.88 -13.10 -6.56
CA GLU A 206 -9.82 -12.55 -7.54
C GLU A 206 -9.16 -11.45 -8.39
N LEU A 207 -9.78 -11.12 -9.52
CA LEU A 207 -9.27 -10.06 -10.39
C LEU A 207 -9.35 -8.71 -9.67
N PHE A 208 -8.27 -7.94 -9.75
CA PHE A 208 -8.19 -6.60 -9.18
C PHE A 208 -9.30 -5.66 -9.71
N SER A 209 -9.64 -5.80 -10.99
CA SER A 209 -10.66 -4.97 -11.66
C SER A 209 -12.10 -5.21 -11.18
N SER A 210 -12.39 -6.40 -10.63
CA SER A 210 -13.75 -6.80 -10.28
C SER A 210 -14.20 -6.40 -8.87
N ALA A 211 -13.26 -6.02 -7.99
CA ALA A 211 -13.53 -5.98 -6.55
C ALA A 211 -13.71 -4.58 -5.95
N GLY A 212 -13.68 -3.49 -6.74
CA GLY A 212 -13.96 -2.13 -6.27
C GLY A 212 -12.93 -1.55 -5.29
N TRP A 213 -11.66 -1.90 -5.46
CA TRP A 213 -10.54 -1.32 -4.70
C TRP A 213 -10.38 0.16 -5.05
N ASN A 214 -10.28 1.03 -4.05
CA ASN A 214 -10.29 2.48 -4.24
C ASN A 214 -9.24 3.26 -3.44
N ARG A 215 -8.36 2.56 -2.71
CA ARG A 215 -7.15 3.09 -2.06
C ARG A 215 -6.05 2.07 -2.16
N PHE A 216 -4.81 2.57 -2.21
CA PHE A 216 -3.63 1.76 -2.44
C PHE A 216 -2.51 2.23 -1.52
N GLY A 217 -1.71 1.31 -1.00
CA GLY A 217 -0.61 1.66 -0.10
C GLY A 217 0.52 0.67 -0.19
N ARG A 218 1.74 1.17 -0.12
CA ARG A 218 2.95 0.37 0.06
C ARG A 218 3.31 0.32 1.53
N LEU A 219 3.57 -0.87 2.05
CA LEU A 219 4.05 -1.01 3.41
C LEU A 219 5.40 -0.29 3.56
N LYS A 220 5.53 0.56 4.56
CA LYS A 220 6.75 1.35 4.84
C LYS A 220 7.97 0.49 5.07
N CYS A 221 7.79 -0.73 5.59
CA CYS A 221 8.86 -1.70 5.76
C CYS A 221 9.44 -2.22 4.43
N TRP A 222 8.74 -2.03 3.30
CA TRP A 222 9.27 -2.32 1.96
C TRP A 222 9.93 -1.12 1.30
N GLU A 223 9.72 0.06 1.85
CA GLU A 223 10.39 1.26 1.38
C GLU A 223 11.81 1.23 1.92
N GLY A 224 12.74 0.61 1.19
CA GLY A 224 14.15 0.86 1.39
C GLY A 224 14.36 2.38 1.34
N ALA A 225 15.42 2.92 1.98
CA ALA A 225 15.64 4.32 2.31
C ALA A 225 15.40 5.42 1.22
N ASN A 226 14.65 5.11 0.18
CA ASN A 226 14.19 6.05 -0.85
C ASN A 226 12.87 6.71 -0.42
N LYS A 227 12.98 7.84 0.23
CA LYS A 227 11.88 8.80 0.51
C LYS A 227 11.34 9.50 -0.75
N SER A 228 11.41 8.88 -1.91
CA SER A 228 10.84 9.37 -3.16
C SER A 228 9.69 8.49 -3.65
N ALA A 229 8.83 8.04 -2.76
CA ALA A 229 7.49 7.68 -3.19
C ALA A 229 6.83 8.98 -3.67
N VAL A 230 6.59 9.09 -4.96
CA VAL A 230 5.72 10.14 -5.49
C VAL A 230 4.34 9.91 -4.85
N TYR A 231 4.06 10.67 -3.82
CA TYR A 231 2.77 10.67 -3.16
C TYR A 231 1.70 11.04 -4.17
N CYS A 232 0.96 10.06 -4.67
CA CYS A 232 -0.25 10.34 -5.41
C CYS A 232 -1.36 10.67 -4.42
N ARG A 233 -1.36 11.92 -3.99
CA ARG A 233 -2.44 12.47 -3.20
C ARG A 233 -3.70 12.56 -4.06
N PRO A 234 -4.88 12.34 -3.49
CA PRO A 234 -6.12 12.42 -4.24
C PRO A 234 -6.31 13.82 -4.82
N ILE A 235 -6.88 13.90 -6.01
CA ILE A 235 -7.35 15.19 -6.55
C ILE A 235 -8.56 15.61 -5.72
N ILE A 236 -8.43 16.73 -5.02
CA ILE A 236 -9.50 17.31 -4.19
C ILE A 236 -10.10 18.49 -4.94
N LYS A 237 -11.39 18.40 -5.24
CA LYS A 237 -12.17 19.45 -5.89
C LYS A 237 -13.56 19.54 -5.28
N THR A 238 -14.18 20.70 -5.39
CA THR A 238 -15.60 20.86 -5.05
C THR A 238 -16.48 20.10 -6.05
N GLY A 239 -17.52 19.47 -5.56
CA GLY A 239 -18.49 18.72 -6.35
C GLY A 239 -19.81 18.57 -5.61
N LYS A 240 -20.75 17.79 -6.18
CA LYS A 240 -22.06 17.52 -5.56
C LYS A 240 -21.98 16.80 -4.20
N LEU A 241 -20.81 16.24 -3.84
CA LEU A 241 -20.51 15.65 -2.53
C LEU A 241 -19.28 16.38 -1.99
N PHE A 242 -19.38 16.88 -0.75
CA PHE A 242 -18.23 17.44 -0.04
C PHE A 242 -17.14 16.40 0.08
N VAL A 243 -15.93 16.71 -0.40
CA VAL A 243 -14.77 15.87 -0.12
C VAL A 243 -14.41 16.08 1.34
N MET A 244 -14.33 14.99 2.09
CA MET A 244 -14.05 15.02 3.54
C MET A 244 -12.96 14.02 3.87
N GLY A 245 -12.16 14.33 4.88
CA GLY A 245 -11.20 13.39 5.44
C GLY A 245 -9.84 13.97 5.76
N ASP A 246 -8.89 13.08 6.09
CA ASP A 246 -7.55 13.47 6.57
C ASP A 246 -6.72 14.21 5.53
N ASP A 247 -6.89 13.89 4.23
CA ASP A 247 -6.24 14.65 3.16
C ASP A 247 -6.69 16.10 3.15
N VAL A 248 -7.98 16.38 3.44
CA VAL A 248 -8.49 17.75 3.54
C VAL A 248 -7.97 18.44 4.79
N ARG A 249 -7.89 17.74 5.93
CA ARG A 249 -7.26 18.28 7.14
C ARG A 249 -5.83 18.69 6.90
N LEU A 250 -5.08 17.84 6.20
CA LEU A 250 -3.69 18.12 5.85
C LEU A 250 -3.56 19.36 4.97
N VAL A 251 -4.46 19.51 3.98
CA VAL A 251 -4.54 20.73 3.15
C VAL A 251 -4.84 21.97 4.00
N GLN A 252 -5.86 21.89 4.86
CA GLN A 252 -6.24 22.98 5.74
C GLN A 252 -5.09 23.39 6.65
N THR A 253 -4.41 22.42 7.26
CA THR A 253 -3.23 22.67 8.11
C THR A 253 -2.09 23.31 7.33
N ALA A 254 -1.77 22.80 6.13
CA ALA A 254 -0.70 23.36 5.32
C ALA A 254 -1.01 24.79 4.84
N LEU A 255 -2.25 25.06 4.47
CA LEU A 255 -2.72 26.41 4.10
C LEU A 255 -2.71 27.37 5.31
N GLU A 256 -3.08 26.89 6.50
CA GLU A 256 -3.00 27.66 7.75
C GLU A 256 -1.55 28.02 8.08
N MET A 257 -0.65 27.06 8.05
CA MET A 257 0.80 27.29 8.29
C MET A 257 1.41 28.29 7.30
N LYS A 258 0.89 28.34 6.08
CA LYS A 258 1.33 29.29 5.03
C LYS A 258 0.53 30.62 5.05
N GLY A 259 -0.40 30.79 5.99
CA GLY A 259 -1.18 32.03 6.16
C GLY A 259 -2.36 32.23 5.21
N TYR A 260 -2.76 31.21 4.47
CA TYR A 260 -3.88 31.30 3.51
C TYR A 260 -5.23 30.86 4.07
N TYR A 261 -5.25 30.13 5.20
CA TYR A 261 -6.47 29.60 5.78
C TYR A 261 -6.62 29.98 7.24
N LEU A 262 -7.77 30.58 7.57
CA LEU A 262 -8.11 31.03 8.93
C LEU A 262 -9.39 30.35 9.44
N GLY A 263 -9.75 29.21 8.89
CA GLY A 263 -10.93 28.45 9.28
C GLY A 263 -10.62 27.29 10.24
N ALA A 264 -11.65 26.57 10.66
CA ALA A 264 -11.47 25.34 11.43
C ALA A 264 -10.89 24.23 10.56
N ILE A 265 -9.93 23.47 11.09
CA ILE A 265 -9.38 22.25 10.46
C ILE A 265 -10.39 21.10 10.69
N ASP A 266 -11.51 21.16 9.98
CA ASP A 266 -12.64 20.23 10.12
C ASP A 266 -12.57 19.03 9.18
N GLY A 267 -11.64 19.05 8.23
CA GLY A 267 -11.51 18.01 7.20
C GLY A 267 -12.58 18.08 6.12
N ILE A 268 -13.28 19.22 5.97
CA ILE A 268 -14.31 19.42 4.94
C ILE A 268 -13.79 20.36 3.86
N TYR A 269 -13.75 19.91 2.60
CA TYR A 269 -13.39 20.74 1.47
C TYR A 269 -14.59 21.61 1.04
N GLY A 270 -14.89 22.61 1.86
CA GLY A 270 -15.95 23.57 1.64
C GLY A 270 -15.45 24.84 0.93
N THR A 271 -16.34 25.81 0.78
CA THR A 271 -16.06 27.08 0.10
C THR A 271 -14.90 27.85 0.72
N LYS A 272 -14.72 27.81 2.04
CA LYS A 272 -13.61 28.47 2.73
C LYS A 272 -12.27 27.86 2.35
N THR A 273 -12.19 26.53 2.39
CA THR A 273 -10.98 25.79 1.99
C THR A 273 -10.66 26.02 0.51
N GLN A 274 -11.67 25.99 -0.37
CA GLN A 274 -11.49 26.24 -1.79
C GLN A 274 -10.93 27.64 -2.07
N LYS A 275 -11.48 28.68 -1.42
CA LYS A 275 -10.97 30.05 -1.57
C LYS A 275 -9.52 30.18 -1.12
N ALA A 276 -9.15 29.53 -0.03
CA ALA A 276 -7.76 29.50 0.44
C ALA A 276 -6.83 28.82 -0.55
N VAL A 277 -7.28 27.72 -1.18
CA VAL A 277 -6.51 27.02 -2.23
C VAL A 277 -6.34 27.92 -3.45
N VAL A 278 -7.39 28.58 -3.93
CA VAL A 278 -7.30 29.53 -5.06
C VAL A 278 -6.28 30.62 -4.75
N SER A 279 -6.38 31.26 -3.58
CA SER A 279 -5.43 32.32 -3.18
C SER A 279 -3.99 31.79 -3.09
N PHE A 280 -3.79 30.57 -2.58
CA PHE A 280 -2.49 29.93 -2.57
C PHE A 280 -1.96 29.68 -3.99
N GLN A 281 -2.80 29.16 -4.88
CA GLN A 281 -2.44 28.89 -6.28
C GLN A 281 -2.04 30.17 -7.02
N GLU A 282 -2.80 31.27 -6.85
CA GLU A 282 -2.47 32.58 -7.41
C GLU A 282 -1.09 33.08 -6.96
N HIS A 283 -0.82 33.01 -5.65
CA HIS A 283 0.45 33.46 -5.10
C HIS A 283 1.66 32.60 -5.50
N THR A 284 1.43 31.32 -5.79
CA THR A 284 2.49 30.39 -6.19
C THR A 284 2.62 30.22 -7.70
N GLY A 285 1.86 31.00 -8.50
CA GLY A 285 1.90 30.95 -9.96
C GLY A 285 1.32 29.67 -10.56
N LEU A 286 0.47 28.96 -9.81
CA LEU A 286 -0.25 27.79 -10.29
C LEU A 286 -1.59 28.20 -10.92
N THR A 287 -2.21 27.29 -11.68
CA THR A 287 -3.58 27.49 -12.17
C THR A 287 -4.53 27.61 -10.98
N ALA A 288 -5.18 28.77 -10.84
CA ALA A 288 -6.05 29.11 -9.71
C ALA A 288 -7.48 28.56 -9.91
N ASP A 289 -7.60 27.23 -9.98
CA ASP A 289 -8.85 26.53 -10.25
C ASP A 289 -9.53 25.98 -8.97
N GLY A 290 -8.86 26.13 -7.83
CA GLY A 290 -9.31 25.55 -6.57
C GLY A 290 -9.30 24.03 -6.55
N ILE A 291 -8.55 23.40 -7.45
CA ILE A 291 -8.38 21.95 -7.49
C ILE A 291 -7.00 21.61 -6.92
N ILE A 292 -6.98 20.75 -5.90
CA ILE A 292 -5.71 20.26 -5.38
C ILE A 292 -5.28 19.06 -6.19
N GLY A 293 -4.61 19.32 -7.28
CA GLY A 293 -3.94 18.35 -8.14
C GLY A 293 -2.48 18.13 -7.74
N PRO A 294 -1.73 17.30 -8.48
CA PRO A 294 -0.33 16.99 -8.17
C PRO A 294 0.58 18.21 -8.01
N GLN A 295 0.40 19.24 -8.84
CA GLN A 295 1.19 20.47 -8.78
C GLN A 295 0.89 21.28 -7.52
N THR A 296 -0.41 21.42 -7.17
CA THR A 296 -0.84 22.10 -5.95
C THR A 296 -0.36 21.37 -4.70
N TRP A 297 -0.43 20.04 -4.71
CA TRP A 297 0.11 19.23 -3.62
C TRP A 297 1.61 19.42 -3.44
N ALA A 298 2.38 19.39 -4.51
CA ALA A 298 3.85 19.54 -4.47
C ALA A 298 4.27 20.94 -3.94
N ALA A 299 3.48 21.98 -4.19
CA ALA A 299 3.75 23.33 -3.70
C ALA A 299 3.25 23.54 -2.25
N LEU A 300 2.26 22.77 -1.83
CA LEU A 300 1.62 22.92 -0.52
C LEU A 300 2.40 22.23 0.58
N VAL A 301 3.04 21.10 0.30
CA VAL A 301 3.71 20.19 1.24
C VAL A 301 5.07 19.79 0.70
#